data_24a415b39bfb2f345e8fd2268c08e8ce
#
_entry.id   24a415b39bfb2f345e8fd2268c08e8ce
#
_cell.length_a   1.000
_cell.length_b   1.000
_cell.length_c   1.000
_cell.angle_alpha   90.00
_cell.angle_beta   90.00
_cell.angle_gamma   90.00
#
_symmetry.space_group_name_H-M   'P 1'
#
loop_
_entity.id
_entity.type
_entity.pdbx_description
1 polymer ?
#
loop_
_entity_poly.entity_id
_entity_poly.type
_entity_poly.pdbx_seq_one_letter_code
_entity_poly.pdbx_strand_id
1 'polypeptide(L)'
;MKLKKLFSLATAALSVGVLAACGSSSSSSSSDSSATTVRVGVMSLSDSEQARWDKVQKILGDEVKLEFTQFTDYSQPNKAVAENEVDINAFQHYNFLNNWNQENGEDLVAIADTYIAPIRLYSGTADGKNKYTKVEEIPDGAEIAVPNDPTNESRALYLLQAAGLIKVGVSGTELATIADITENKKNLKITELDASQTASSLSSVDAAVVNNTFVLEAGLDYKNALYKEQKDENSKQWYNLIAARSDWEKSEQVAAIKKIIEAYHTDEVKKVIEETSDGMDEPVW
;
A
#
# COMPACT_ATOMS: atom_id res chain seq x y z
N MET A 1 -5.64 54.49 -37.33
CA MET A 1 -5.38 55.79 -36.68
C MET A 1 -4.53 55.50 -35.47
N LYS A 2 -3.18 55.74 -35.49
CA LYS A 2 -2.48 56.96 -35.07
C LYS A 2 -2.86 57.30 -33.60
N LEU A 3 -2.00 57.39 -32.57
CA LEU A 3 -0.72 58.10 -32.46
C LEU A 3 -0.07 57.63 -31.13
N LYS A 4 1.15 57.18 -31.01
CA LYS A 4 2.43 57.93 -30.83
C LYS A 4 2.62 58.67 -29.48
N LYS A 5 3.73 58.27 -28.79
CA LYS A 5 4.85 59.07 -28.24
C LYS A 5 4.68 59.50 -26.77
N LEU A 6 5.66 59.72 -25.94
CA LEU A 6 7.15 59.80 -26.01
C LEU A 6 7.71 59.88 -24.55
N PHE A 7 8.92 59.33 -24.35
CA PHE A 7 10.07 59.81 -23.59
C PHE A 7 9.93 60.59 -22.26
N SER A 8 10.67 60.21 -21.22
CA SER A 8 11.77 61.04 -20.73
C SER A 8 12.73 60.28 -19.78
N LEU A 9 14.00 60.35 -20.11
CA LEU A 9 15.17 60.07 -19.26
C LEU A 9 15.36 61.17 -18.20
N ALA A 10 15.85 60.80 -17.03
CA ALA A 10 16.67 61.69 -16.18
C ALA A 10 17.67 60.86 -15.36
N THR A 11 18.91 61.12 -15.64
CA THR A 11 20.16 60.65 -15.00
C THR A 11 20.53 61.64 -13.86
N ALA A 12 21.23 61.08 -12.82
CA ALA A 12 22.34 61.67 -12.06
C ALA A 12 22.42 61.02 -10.67
N ALA A 13 23.41 60.42 -10.22
CA ALA A 13 24.88 60.54 -10.07
C ALA A 13 25.26 60.56 -8.58
N LEU A 14 26.14 59.64 -8.24
CA LEU A 14 27.17 59.57 -7.20
C LEU A 14 26.97 60.09 -5.79
N SER A 15 27.20 59.20 -4.79
CA SER A 15 28.16 59.49 -3.71
C SER A 15 28.72 58.23 -3.09
N VAL A 16 30.02 58.12 -3.09
CA VAL A 16 30.88 57.13 -2.47
C VAL A 16 30.99 57.43 -0.97
N GLY A 17 30.80 56.43 -0.13
CA GLY A 17 31.08 56.47 1.30
C GLY A 17 31.66 55.15 1.78
N VAL A 18 33.00 55.05 1.77
CA VAL A 18 33.74 53.93 2.38
C VAL A 18 33.84 54.22 3.87
N LEU A 19 33.33 53.32 4.69
CA LEU A 19 33.72 53.20 6.10
C LEU A 19 33.92 51.72 6.41
N ALA A 20 35.17 51.34 6.50
CA ALA A 20 35.62 50.05 7.02
C ALA A 20 35.40 50.04 8.56
N ALA A 21 34.64 49.06 9.05
CA ALA A 21 34.64 48.68 10.45
C ALA A 21 34.77 47.14 10.49
N CYS A 22 35.97 46.72 10.88
CA CYS A 22 36.22 45.33 11.29
C CYS A 22 35.42 45.05 12.55
N GLY A 23 34.36 44.23 12.43
CA GLY A 23 33.67 43.60 13.54
C GLY A 23 33.72 42.10 13.29
N SER A 24 34.58 41.39 14.03
CA SER A 24 34.59 39.94 14.08
C SER A 24 33.27 39.44 14.69
N SER A 25 32.28 39.22 13.86
CA SER A 25 31.09 38.47 14.22
C SER A 25 31.39 37.01 13.90
N SER A 26 31.61 36.21 14.93
CA SER A 26 31.51 34.78 14.89
C SER A 26 30.10 34.45 14.32
N SER A 27 30.03 34.18 13.04
CA SER A 27 28.87 33.53 12.43
C SER A 27 28.78 32.13 13.03
N SER A 28 27.98 31.98 14.08
CA SER A 28 27.38 30.72 14.39
C SER A 28 26.54 30.37 13.17
N SER A 29 27.05 29.53 12.29
CA SER A 29 26.26 28.82 11.31
C SER A 29 25.29 27.93 12.09
N SER A 30 24.11 28.46 12.39
CA SER A 30 22.95 27.62 12.59
C SER A 30 22.77 26.90 11.26
N SER A 31 23.23 25.65 11.19
CA SER A 31 22.80 24.73 10.18
C SER A 31 21.30 24.55 10.41
N ASP A 32 20.50 25.34 9.71
CA ASP A 32 19.11 25.05 9.48
C ASP A 32 19.08 23.73 8.71
N SER A 33 19.15 22.60 9.43
CA SER A 33 18.99 21.28 8.82
C SER A 33 17.51 21.16 8.48
N SER A 34 17.17 21.62 7.27
CA SER A 34 15.84 21.32 6.74
C SER A 34 15.63 19.82 6.77
N ALA A 35 14.46 19.40 7.28
CA ALA A 35 14.06 18.00 7.32
C ALA A 35 14.24 17.34 5.95
N THR A 36 14.80 16.13 5.91
CA THR A 36 14.86 15.37 4.67
C THR A 36 13.46 14.83 4.38
N THR A 37 12.88 15.23 3.26
CA THR A 37 11.58 14.71 2.83
C THR A 37 11.75 13.35 2.16
N VAL A 38 10.90 12.37 2.53
CA VAL A 38 10.75 11.08 1.86
C VAL A 38 9.31 10.92 1.40
N ARG A 39 9.14 10.69 0.10
CA ARG A 39 7.84 10.49 -0.55
C ARG A 39 7.46 9.03 -0.45
N VAL A 40 6.30 8.76 0.12
CA VAL A 40 5.81 7.40 0.40
C VAL A 40 4.54 7.13 -0.39
N GLY A 41 4.58 6.15 -1.28
CA GLY A 41 3.40 5.65 -1.99
C GLY A 41 2.62 4.67 -1.12
N VAL A 42 1.35 4.94 -0.91
CA VAL A 42 0.45 4.07 -0.11
C VAL A 42 -0.89 3.93 -0.81
N MET A 43 -1.70 2.96 -0.39
CA MET A 43 -3.12 2.96 -0.73
C MET A 43 -3.85 4.01 0.13
N SER A 44 -5.18 4.13 -0.01
CA SER A 44 -5.96 5.00 0.88
C SER A 44 -5.64 4.68 2.34
N LEU A 45 -5.25 5.71 3.09
CA LEU A 45 -4.89 5.54 4.50
C LEU A 45 -6.17 5.34 5.34
N SER A 46 -6.39 4.12 5.81
CA SER A 46 -7.35 3.83 6.87
C SER A 46 -6.94 4.50 8.18
N ASP A 47 -7.86 4.61 9.15
CA ASP A 47 -7.54 5.16 10.47
C ASP A 47 -6.36 4.42 11.14
N SER A 48 -6.28 3.10 10.97
CA SER A 48 -5.17 2.29 11.50
C SER A 48 -3.85 2.57 10.78
N GLU A 49 -3.87 2.71 9.45
CA GLU A 49 -2.68 3.03 8.68
C GLU A 49 -2.19 4.45 8.96
N GLN A 50 -3.11 5.40 9.05
CA GLN A 50 -2.78 6.76 9.46
C GLN A 50 -2.14 6.78 10.86
N ALA A 51 -2.72 6.07 11.83
CA ALA A 51 -2.19 6.02 13.20
C ALA A 51 -0.77 5.43 13.26
N ARG A 52 -0.48 4.37 12.46
CA ARG A 52 0.87 3.79 12.41
C ARG A 52 1.89 4.74 11.78
N TRP A 53 1.54 5.40 10.69
CA TRP A 53 2.43 6.36 10.04
C TRP A 53 2.62 7.64 10.84
N ASP A 54 1.58 8.11 11.55
CA ASP A 54 1.70 9.22 12.51
C ASP A 54 2.65 8.87 13.66
N LYS A 55 2.62 7.61 14.12
CA LYS A 55 3.56 7.13 15.14
C LYS A 55 5.00 7.10 14.58
N VAL A 56 5.20 6.62 13.36
CA VAL A 56 6.51 6.65 12.69
C VAL A 56 7.00 8.09 12.58
N GLN A 57 6.19 9.00 12.06
CA GLN A 57 6.54 10.43 11.96
C GLN A 57 6.92 11.03 13.31
N LYS A 58 6.18 10.68 14.37
CA LYS A 58 6.47 11.15 15.73
C LYS A 58 7.83 10.66 16.25
N ILE A 59 8.22 9.42 15.92
CA ILE A 59 9.53 8.87 16.29
C ILE A 59 10.65 9.55 15.49
N LEU A 60 10.43 9.84 14.21
CA LEU A 60 11.38 10.52 13.33
C LEU A 60 11.62 11.99 13.73
N GLY A 61 10.66 12.62 14.41
CA GLY A 61 10.74 14.04 14.79
C GLY A 61 10.85 14.96 13.58
N ASP A 62 11.69 16.01 13.72
CA ASP A 62 11.90 17.02 12.68
C ASP A 62 13.03 16.66 11.70
N GLU A 63 13.68 15.51 11.85
CA GLU A 63 14.81 15.13 11.00
C GLU A 63 14.35 14.58 9.64
N VAL A 64 13.21 13.89 9.62
CA VAL A 64 12.62 13.31 8.41
C VAL A 64 11.16 13.68 8.32
N LYS A 65 10.75 14.18 7.16
CA LYS A 65 9.35 14.48 6.85
C LYS A 65 8.81 13.42 5.89
N LEU A 66 7.69 12.80 6.24
CA LEU A 66 6.97 11.89 5.37
C LEU A 66 5.96 12.67 4.52
N GLU A 67 5.98 12.45 3.20
CA GLU A 67 4.97 12.97 2.27
C GLU A 67 4.29 11.79 1.56
N PHE A 68 2.98 11.66 1.76
CA PHE A 68 2.22 10.52 1.24
C PHE A 68 1.58 10.84 -0.11
N THR A 69 1.75 9.92 -1.06
CA THR A 69 0.96 9.84 -2.29
C THR A 69 0.03 8.64 -2.16
N GLN A 70 -1.28 8.90 -2.17
CA GLN A 70 -2.29 7.85 -2.06
C GLN A 70 -2.75 7.40 -3.44
N PHE A 71 -2.83 6.10 -3.64
CA PHE A 71 -3.31 5.44 -4.85
C PHE A 71 -4.63 4.70 -4.59
N THR A 72 -5.42 4.49 -5.63
CA THR A 72 -6.76 3.87 -5.54
C THR A 72 -6.79 2.43 -6.10
N ASP A 73 -5.73 2.01 -6.75
CA ASP A 73 -5.56 0.65 -7.27
C ASP A 73 -4.10 0.18 -7.14
N TYR A 74 -3.89 -1.13 -7.22
CA TYR A 74 -2.57 -1.74 -7.01
C TYR A 74 -1.60 -1.60 -8.19
N SER A 75 -2.04 -1.12 -9.36
CA SER A 75 -1.19 -1.04 -10.56
C SER A 75 -0.20 0.13 -10.53
N GLN A 76 -0.45 1.16 -9.73
CA GLN A 76 0.26 2.43 -9.79
C GLN A 76 1.45 2.56 -8.82
N PRO A 77 1.41 2.07 -7.54
CA PRO A 77 2.44 2.43 -6.57
C PRO A 77 3.85 1.95 -6.93
N ASN A 78 4.00 0.77 -7.55
CA ASN A 78 5.30 0.27 -8.00
C ASN A 78 5.85 1.07 -9.18
N LYS A 79 4.98 1.44 -10.11
CA LYS A 79 5.34 2.32 -11.23
C LYS A 79 5.85 3.66 -10.72
N ALA A 80 5.17 4.26 -9.74
CA ALA A 80 5.58 5.51 -9.12
C ALA A 80 6.97 5.44 -8.46
N VAL A 81 7.34 4.29 -7.86
CA VAL A 81 8.71 4.06 -7.35
C VAL A 81 9.70 3.92 -8.49
N ALA A 82 9.42 3.12 -9.51
CA ALA A 82 10.29 2.90 -10.66
C ALA A 82 10.57 4.22 -11.42
N GLU A 83 9.54 5.06 -11.60
CA GLU A 83 9.62 6.38 -12.23
C GLU A 83 10.14 7.49 -11.31
N ASN A 84 10.50 7.17 -10.05
CA ASN A 84 10.99 8.13 -9.04
C ASN A 84 9.99 9.25 -8.71
N GLU A 85 8.69 8.98 -8.83
CA GLU A 85 7.63 9.88 -8.36
C GLU A 85 7.48 9.81 -6.85
N VAL A 86 7.70 8.61 -6.26
CA VAL A 86 7.85 8.37 -4.82
C VAL A 86 9.17 7.66 -4.55
N ASP A 87 9.70 7.80 -3.34
CA ASP A 87 10.99 7.22 -2.96
C ASP A 87 10.87 5.76 -2.49
N ILE A 88 9.77 5.46 -1.82
CA ILE A 88 9.39 4.14 -1.32
C ILE A 88 7.88 3.94 -1.48
N ASN A 89 7.42 2.68 -1.44
CA ASN A 89 6.00 2.39 -1.23
C ASN A 89 5.79 1.36 -0.13
N ALA A 90 4.57 1.33 0.43
CA ALA A 90 4.18 0.42 1.49
C ALA A 90 2.70 0.01 1.29
N PHE A 91 2.44 -1.02 0.47
CA PHE A 91 1.08 -1.47 0.14
C PHE A 91 0.97 -2.94 -0.21
N GLN A 92 2.08 -3.59 -0.56
CA GLN A 92 2.16 -4.86 -1.26
C GLN A 92 2.86 -5.95 -0.46
N HIS A 93 2.59 -7.20 -0.80
CA HIS A 93 3.30 -8.35 -0.28
C HIS A 93 4.40 -8.85 -1.25
N TYR A 94 5.28 -9.75 -0.76
CA TYR A 94 6.41 -10.28 -1.52
C TYR A 94 6.01 -10.86 -2.88
N ASN A 95 4.94 -11.66 -2.93
CA ASN A 95 4.50 -12.28 -4.18
C ASN A 95 4.10 -11.24 -5.22
N PHE A 96 3.39 -10.17 -4.80
CA PHE A 96 3.00 -9.09 -5.69
C PHE A 96 4.22 -8.33 -6.23
N LEU A 97 5.18 -7.97 -5.37
CA LEU A 97 6.41 -7.28 -5.78
C LEU A 97 7.20 -8.12 -6.80
N ASN A 98 7.39 -9.41 -6.51
CA ASN A 98 8.15 -10.31 -7.39
C ASN A 98 7.47 -10.48 -8.75
N ASN A 99 6.16 -10.68 -8.78
CA ASN A 99 5.39 -10.81 -10.01
C ASN A 99 5.42 -9.50 -10.82
N TRP A 100 5.21 -8.37 -10.15
CA TRP A 100 5.23 -7.05 -10.80
C TRP A 100 6.59 -6.76 -11.46
N ASN A 101 7.70 -7.04 -10.76
CA ASN A 101 9.05 -6.92 -11.30
C ASN A 101 9.23 -7.79 -12.56
N GLN A 102 8.78 -9.04 -12.50
CA GLN A 102 8.90 -9.97 -13.63
C GLN A 102 8.10 -9.49 -14.85
N GLU A 103 6.87 -9.02 -14.65
CA GLU A 103 6.00 -8.58 -15.74
C GLU A 103 6.46 -7.26 -16.37
N ASN A 104 7.07 -6.36 -15.57
CA ASN A 104 7.47 -5.03 -16.04
C ASN A 104 8.97 -4.94 -16.39
N GLY A 105 9.76 -5.98 -16.12
CA GLY A 105 11.21 -5.97 -16.38
C GLY A 105 11.96 -5.04 -15.43
N GLU A 106 11.43 -4.87 -14.22
CA GLU A 106 11.94 -4.00 -13.17
C GLU A 106 12.60 -4.81 -12.04
N ASP A 107 13.28 -4.12 -11.12
CA ASP A 107 14.08 -4.73 -10.07
C ASP A 107 13.88 -4.07 -8.69
N LEU A 108 12.67 -3.61 -8.40
CA LEU A 108 12.33 -3.07 -7.09
C LEU A 108 12.63 -4.08 -5.99
N VAL A 109 13.08 -3.61 -4.83
CA VAL A 109 13.49 -4.47 -3.72
C VAL A 109 12.67 -4.22 -2.46
N ALA A 110 12.37 -5.30 -1.73
CA ALA A 110 11.84 -5.20 -0.38
C ALA A 110 12.96 -4.72 0.56
N ILE A 111 12.70 -3.68 1.32
CA ILE A 111 13.68 -3.09 2.25
C ILE A 111 13.29 -3.24 3.72
N ALA A 112 12.03 -3.58 4.00
CA ALA A 112 11.54 -3.89 5.34
C ALA A 112 10.26 -4.72 5.28
N ASP A 113 10.10 -5.68 6.19
CA ASP A 113 8.83 -6.35 6.44
C ASP A 113 7.91 -5.41 7.24
N THR A 114 6.60 -5.55 7.09
CA THR A 114 5.64 -4.71 7.83
C THR A 114 4.60 -5.54 8.58
N TYR A 115 3.63 -6.11 7.92
CA TYR A 115 2.55 -6.88 8.54
C TYR A 115 2.01 -7.92 7.55
N ILE A 116 1.25 -8.88 8.05
CA ILE A 116 0.37 -9.69 7.23
C ILE A 116 -1.08 -9.23 7.45
N ALA A 117 -1.79 -9.05 6.34
CA ALA A 117 -3.22 -8.76 6.33
C ALA A 117 -3.96 -9.96 5.73
N PRO A 118 -4.51 -10.87 6.54
CA PRO A 118 -5.24 -12.02 6.02
C PRO A 118 -6.44 -11.62 5.19
N ILE A 119 -6.53 -12.14 3.95
CA ILE A 119 -7.69 -11.90 3.08
C ILE A 119 -8.92 -12.67 3.57
N ARG A 120 -10.10 -12.26 3.13
CA ARG A 120 -11.37 -12.81 3.61
C ARG A 120 -12.38 -13.00 2.48
N LEU A 121 -13.21 -14.04 2.64
CA LEU A 121 -14.40 -14.25 1.82
C LEU A 121 -15.60 -13.61 2.51
N TYR A 122 -16.30 -12.74 1.80
CA TYR A 122 -17.51 -12.06 2.26
C TYR A 122 -18.75 -12.55 1.51
N SER A 123 -19.89 -12.54 2.20
CA SER A 123 -21.20 -12.78 1.59
C SER A 123 -21.60 -11.63 0.68
N GLY A 124 -22.18 -11.94 -0.46
CA GLY A 124 -22.95 -10.97 -1.20
C GLY A 124 -24.13 -10.44 -0.38
N THR A 125 -24.71 -9.32 -0.80
CA THR A 125 -25.79 -8.65 -0.10
C THR A 125 -27.07 -8.60 -0.92
N ALA A 126 -28.21 -8.64 -0.23
CA ALA A 126 -29.53 -8.37 -0.77
C ALA A 126 -30.30 -7.47 0.20
N ASP A 127 -30.88 -6.38 -0.29
CA ASP A 127 -31.57 -5.38 0.53
C ASP A 127 -30.69 -4.87 1.72
N GLY A 128 -29.39 -4.71 1.48
CA GLY A 128 -28.42 -4.25 2.48
C GLY A 128 -28.07 -5.26 3.57
N LYS A 129 -28.42 -6.55 3.41
CA LYS A 129 -28.11 -7.63 4.34
C LYS A 129 -27.30 -8.72 3.65
N ASN A 130 -26.43 -9.38 4.41
CA ASN A 130 -25.70 -10.55 3.94
C ASN A 130 -26.68 -11.64 3.49
N LYS A 131 -26.43 -12.23 2.31
CA LYS A 131 -27.17 -13.39 1.81
C LYS A 131 -26.89 -14.64 2.64
N TYR A 132 -25.64 -14.78 3.13
CA TYR A 132 -25.14 -15.96 3.84
C TYR A 132 -24.41 -15.56 5.11
N THR A 133 -24.40 -16.45 6.09
CA THR A 133 -23.68 -16.33 7.37
C THR A 133 -22.57 -17.37 7.53
N LYS A 134 -22.54 -18.38 6.66
CA LYS A 134 -21.58 -19.49 6.64
C LYS A 134 -21.26 -19.88 5.20
N VAL A 135 -20.06 -20.44 5.01
CA VAL A 135 -19.59 -20.94 3.70
C VAL A 135 -20.52 -21.99 3.12
N GLU A 136 -21.06 -22.88 3.97
CA GLU A 136 -21.90 -23.99 3.55
C GLU A 136 -23.23 -23.54 2.93
N GLU A 137 -23.70 -22.34 3.27
CA GLU A 137 -24.93 -21.74 2.76
C GLU A 137 -24.82 -21.20 1.33
N ILE A 138 -23.59 -21.06 0.81
CA ILE A 138 -23.36 -20.65 -0.58
C ILE A 138 -23.95 -21.73 -1.51
N PRO A 139 -24.93 -21.40 -2.38
CA PRO A 139 -25.63 -22.39 -3.19
C PRO A 139 -24.80 -22.90 -4.37
N ASP A 140 -25.26 -23.99 -4.98
CA ASP A 140 -24.72 -24.47 -6.25
C ASP A 140 -24.96 -23.42 -7.35
N GLY A 141 -23.94 -23.22 -8.20
CA GLY A 141 -23.98 -22.22 -9.27
C GLY A 141 -23.74 -20.78 -8.82
N ALA A 142 -23.44 -20.55 -7.54
CA ALA A 142 -23.16 -19.21 -7.03
C ALA A 142 -21.98 -18.54 -7.74
N GLU A 143 -22.07 -17.24 -7.91
CA GLU A 143 -20.99 -16.40 -8.47
C GLU A 143 -20.13 -15.83 -7.36
N ILE A 144 -18.81 -16.09 -7.43
CA ILE A 144 -17.82 -15.60 -6.46
C ILE A 144 -16.81 -14.71 -7.20
N ALA A 145 -16.70 -13.44 -6.80
CA ALA A 145 -15.71 -12.54 -7.33
C ALA A 145 -14.35 -12.72 -6.61
N VAL A 146 -13.27 -12.65 -7.38
CA VAL A 146 -11.88 -12.69 -6.90
C VAL A 146 -11.08 -11.57 -7.55
N PRO A 147 -9.96 -11.11 -6.94
CA PRO A 147 -9.04 -10.19 -7.59
C PRO A 147 -8.49 -10.76 -8.90
N ASN A 148 -8.21 -9.91 -9.88
CA ASN A 148 -7.72 -10.30 -11.21
C ASN A 148 -6.21 -10.18 -11.40
N ASP A 149 -5.48 -9.62 -10.41
CA ASP A 149 -4.02 -9.68 -10.48
C ASP A 149 -3.54 -11.09 -10.13
N PRO A 150 -2.50 -11.61 -10.84
CA PRO A 150 -2.12 -13.03 -10.76
C PRO A 150 -1.86 -13.52 -9.33
N THR A 151 -1.35 -12.66 -8.47
CA THR A 151 -0.95 -13.05 -7.11
C THR A 151 -2.11 -13.05 -6.13
N ASN A 152 -3.01 -12.06 -6.19
CA ASN A 152 -4.20 -12.04 -5.35
C ASN A 152 -5.30 -12.97 -5.88
N GLU A 153 -5.40 -13.21 -7.21
CA GLU A 153 -6.22 -14.29 -7.76
C GLU A 153 -5.80 -15.63 -7.16
N SER A 154 -4.51 -15.97 -7.28
CA SER A 154 -3.94 -17.19 -6.70
C SER A 154 -4.23 -17.32 -5.21
N ARG A 155 -3.99 -16.25 -4.44
CA ARG A 155 -4.29 -16.22 -3.00
C ARG A 155 -5.77 -16.43 -2.70
N ALA A 156 -6.66 -15.83 -3.50
CA ALA A 156 -8.10 -16.03 -3.37
C ALA A 156 -8.52 -17.47 -3.68
N LEU A 157 -7.94 -18.11 -4.70
CA LEU A 157 -8.22 -19.51 -5.02
C LEU A 157 -7.74 -20.45 -3.91
N TYR A 158 -6.58 -20.21 -3.30
CA TYR A 158 -6.14 -20.96 -2.12
C TYR A 158 -7.07 -20.74 -0.91
N LEU A 159 -7.58 -19.52 -0.72
CA LEU A 159 -8.59 -19.24 0.31
C LEU A 159 -9.88 -20.04 0.07
N LEU A 160 -10.39 -20.06 -1.18
CA LEU A 160 -11.59 -20.82 -1.54
C LEU A 160 -11.38 -22.34 -1.39
N GLN A 161 -10.17 -22.84 -1.68
CA GLN A 161 -9.79 -24.21 -1.40
C GLN A 161 -9.79 -24.53 0.09
N ALA A 162 -9.19 -23.66 0.92
CA ALA A 162 -9.16 -23.81 2.37
C ALA A 162 -10.57 -23.75 2.98
N ALA A 163 -11.47 -22.96 2.38
CA ALA A 163 -12.88 -22.89 2.73
C ALA A 163 -13.70 -24.13 2.26
N GLY A 164 -13.07 -25.06 1.51
CA GLY A 164 -13.73 -26.29 1.03
C GLY A 164 -14.64 -26.09 -0.19
N LEU A 165 -14.57 -24.95 -0.86
CA LEU A 165 -15.42 -24.60 -2.00
C LEU A 165 -14.94 -25.19 -3.33
N ILE A 166 -13.60 -25.22 -3.54
CA ILE A 166 -12.93 -25.72 -4.74
C ILE A 166 -11.69 -26.54 -4.36
N LYS A 167 -11.06 -27.19 -5.36
CA LYS A 167 -9.66 -27.63 -5.25
C LYS A 167 -8.88 -27.13 -6.45
N VAL A 168 -7.63 -26.71 -6.21
CA VAL A 168 -6.67 -26.35 -7.24
C VAL A 168 -5.63 -27.46 -7.41
N GLY A 169 -5.10 -27.60 -8.62
CA GLY A 169 -4.14 -28.64 -8.97
C GLY A 169 -2.67 -28.31 -8.68
N VAL A 170 -2.41 -27.11 -8.21
CA VAL A 170 -1.09 -26.58 -7.81
C VAL A 170 -1.04 -26.36 -6.31
N SER A 171 0.14 -26.17 -5.72
CA SER A 171 0.30 -26.08 -4.27
C SER A 171 1.47 -25.21 -3.84
N GLY A 172 1.51 -24.91 -2.55
CA GLY A 172 2.61 -24.19 -1.93
C GLY A 172 2.67 -22.72 -2.33
N THR A 173 3.71 -22.36 -3.08
CA THR A 173 3.97 -20.99 -3.55
C THR A 173 3.73 -20.80 -5.04
N GLU A 174 3.22 -21.82 -5.73
CA GLU A 174 2.86 -21.72 -7.14
C GLU A 174 1.64 -20.82 -7.32
N LEU A 175 1.63 -20.00 -8.37
CA LEU A 175 0.48 -19.17 -8.69
C LEU A 175 -0.62 -20.03 -9.31
N ALA A 176 -1.75 -20.14 -8.62
CA ALA A 176 -2.95 -20.79 -9.12
C ALA A 176 -3.76 -19.81 -9.98
N THR A 177 -4.35 -20.33 -11.04
CA THR A 177 -5.32 -19.63 -11.89
C THR A 177 -6.66 -20.36 -11.89
N ILE A 178 -7.72 -19.75 -12.39
CA ILE A 178 -9.03 -20.43 -12.55
C ILE A 178 -8.91 -21.72 -13.37
N ALA A 179 -7.97 -21.77 -14.34
CA ALA A 179 -7.71 -22.95 -15.15
C ALA A 179 -7.15 -24.13 -14.33
N ASP A 180 -6.56 -23.89 -13.18
CA ASP A 180 -6.01 -24.92 -12.29
C ASP A 180 -7.06 -25.54 -11.36
N ILE A 181 -8.32 -25.11 -11.42
CA ILE A 181 -9.40 -25.68 -10.61
C ILE A 181 -9.69 -27.11 -11.08
N THR A 182 -9.38 -28.10 -10.23
CA THR A 182 -9.57 -29.53 -10.50
C THR A 182 -10.86 -30.11 -9.93
N GLU A 183 -11.45 -29.45 -8.91
CA GLU A 183 -12.72 -29.84 -8.32
C GLU A 183 -13.54 -28.58 -7.99
N ASN A 184 -14.79 -28.58 -8.46
CA ASN A 184 -15.77 -27.53 -8.19
C ASN A 184 -17.17 -28.18 -8.09
N LYS A 185 -17.43 -28.83 -6.93
CA LYS A 185 -18.64 -29.64 -6.72
C LYS A 185 -19.93 -28.84 -6.78
N LYS A 186 -19.85 -27.56 -6.38
CA LYS A 186 -21.01 -26.65 -6.40
C LYS A 186 -21.20 -25.92 -7.74
N ASN A 187 -20.36 -26.20 -8.76
CA ASN A 187 -20.36 -25.51 -10.04
C ASN A 187 -20.31 -23.98 -9.88
N LEU A 188 -19.50 -23.49 -8.95
CA LEU A 188 -19.32 -22.07 -8.67
C LEU A 188 -18.78 -21.37 -9.92
N LYS A 189 -19.28 -20.18 -10.21
CA LYS A 189 -18.74 -19.31 -11.22
C LYS A 189 -17.73 -18.37 -10.55
N ILE A 190 -16.47 -18.49 -10.88
CA ILE A 190 -15.42 -17.59 -10.41
C ILE A 190 -15.28 -16.47 -11.42
N THR A 191 -15.41 -15.22 -10.95
CA THR A 191 -15.34 -14.01 -11.79
C THR A 191 -14.21 -13.13 -11.30
N GLU A 192 -13.27 -12.85 -12.20
CA GLU A 192 -12.13 -11.98 -11.93
C GLU A 192 -12.53 -10.50 -12.05
N LEU A 193 -12.20 -9.71 -11.04
CA LEU A 193 -12.41 -8.26 -11.00
C LEU A 193 -11.15 -7.57 -10.50
N ASP A 194 -10.96 -6.32 -10.89
CA ASP A 194 -9.97 -5.49 -10.21
C ASP A 194 -10.18 -5.56 -8.70
N ALA A 195 -9.10 -5.68 -7.92
CA ALA A 195 -9.17 -5.84 -6.47
C ALA A 195 -10.00 -4.72 -5.80
N SER A 196 -9.91 -3.48 -6.33
CA SER A 196 -10.69 -2.32 -5.86
C SER A 196 -12.20 -2.47 -6.09
N GLN A 197 -12.63 -3.35 -7.01
CA GLN A 197 -14.03 -3.58 -7.34
C GLN A 197 -14.66 -4.74 -6.57
N THR A 198 -13.85 -5.58 -5.91
CA THR A 198 -14.37 -6.80 -5.25
C THR A 198 -15.35 -6.49 -4.13
N ALA A 199 -15.10 -5.47 -3.30
CA ALA A 199 -15.99 -5.06 -2.22
C ALA A 199 -17.33 -4.53 -2.77
N SER A 200 -17.31 -3.68 -3.79
CA SER A 200 -18.51 -3.10 -4.39
C SER A 200 -19.37 -4.14 -5.13
N SER A 201 -18.73 -5.21 -5.65
CA SER A 201 -19.41 -6.29 -6.35
C SER A 201 -20.34 -7.12 -5.45
N LEU A 202 -20.20 -7.06 -4.12
CA LEU A 202 -21.02 -7.81 -3.16
C LEU A 202 -22.52 -7.54 -3.29
N SER A 203 -22.92 -6.42 -3.88
CA SER A 203 -24.34 -6.13 -4.18
C SER A 203 -24.88 -6.91 -5.38
N SER A 204 -24.01 -7.51 -6.21
CA SER A 204 -24.37 -8.17 -7.47
C SER A 204 -23.95 -9.63 -7.57
N VAL A 205 -22.94 -10.06 -6.82
CA VAL A 205 -22.49 -11.46 -6.77
C VAL A 205 -22.97 -12.17 -5.50
N ASP A 206 -22.71 -13.48 -5.40
CA ASP A 206 -23.09 -14.25 -4.22
C ASP A 206 -22.07 -14.18 -3.09
N ALA A 207 -20.78 -14.06 -3.45
CA ALA A 207 -19.70 -13.82 -2.50
C ALA A 207 -18.52 -13.14 -3.21
N ALA A 208 -17.60 -12.57 -2.44
CA ALA A 208 -16.33 -12.08 -3.00
C ALA A 208 -15.17 -12.27 -2.02
N VAL A 209 -14.00 -12.57 -2.56
CA VAL A 209 -12.74 -12.49 -1.81
C VAL A 209 -12.26 -11.05 -1.91
N VAL A 210 -12.04 -10.40 -0.75
CA VAL A 210 -11.70 -8.99 -0.67
C VAL A 210 -10.40 -8.79 0.11
N ASN A 211 -9.47 -8.04 -0.48
CA ASN A 211 -8.25 -7.61 0.20
C ASN A 211 -8.55 -6.60 1.30
N ASN A 212 -7.78 -6.64 2.38
CA ASN A 212 -8.01 -5.83 3.58
C ASN A 212 -8.12 -4.33 3.31
N THR A 213 -7.30 -3.79 2.40
CA THR A 213 -7.36 -2.39 1.95
C THR A 213 -8.80 -2.01 1.57
N PHE A 214 -9.42 -2.80 0.71
CA PHE A 214 -10.76 -2.52 0.18
C PHE A 214 -11.89 -2.91 1.14
N VAL A 215 -11.63 -3.77 2.13
CA VAL A 215 -12.53 -4.01 3.26
C VAL A 215 -12.70 -2.73 4.06
N LEU A 216 -11.58 -2.07 4.40
CA LEU A 216 -11.56 -0.85 5.19
C LEU A 216 -12.18 0.32 4.42
N GLU A 217 -11.80 0.51 3.15
CA GLU A 217 -12.36 1.57 2.29
C GLU A 217 -13.87 1.46 2.11
N ALA A 218 -14.37 0.23 1.94
CA ALA A 218 -15.80 -0.02 1.79
C ALA A 218 -16.58 -0.03 3.12
N GLY A 219 -15.90 0.07 4.27
CA GLY A 219 -16.51 0.00 5.59
C GLY A 219 -17.17 -1.35 5.88
N LEU A 220 -16.64 -2.43 5.30
CA LEU A 220 -17.14 -3.78 5.57
C LEU A 220 -16.74 -4.20 6.99
N ASP A 221 -17.68 -4.80 7.72
CA ASP A 221 -17.37 -5.41 9.02
C ASP A 221 -16.61 -6.73 8.81
N TYR A 222 -15.32 -6.72 9.15
CA TYR A 222 -14.44 -7.89 9.02
C TYR A 222 -14.90 -9.10 9.85
N LYS A 223 -15.72 -8.89 10.90
CA LYS A 223 -16.29 -9.95 11.73
C LYS A 223 -17.38 -10.74 11.02
N ASN A 224 -17.95 -10.16 9.97
CA ASN A 224 -19.00 -10.78 9.16
C ASN A 224 -18.44 -11.57 7.96
N ALA A 225 -17.11 -11.78 7.88
CA ALA A 225 -16.51 -12.62 6.87
C ALA A 225 -16.97 -14.09 7.02
N LEU A 226 -17.31 -14.73 5.90
CA LEU A 226 -17.65 -16.15 5.85
C LEU A 226 -16.44 -17.04 6.14
N TYR A 227 -15.26 -16.60 5.70
CA TYR A 227 -13.99 -17.30 5.91
C TYR A 227 -12.82 -16.31 5.96
N LYS A 228 -11.87 -16.54 6.87
CA LYS A 228 -10.62 -15.78 7.01
C LYS A 228 -9.45 -16.69 6.67
N GLU A 229 -8.52 -16.20 5.86
CA GLU A 229 -7.24 -16.84 5.60
C GLU A 229 -6.53 -17.24 6.90
N GLN A 230 -6.04 -18.49 6.93
CA GLN A 230 -5.27 -19.02 8.06
C GLN A 230 -3.79 -18.96 7.72
N LYS A 231 -2.96 -18.62 8.71
CA LYS A 231 -1.51 -18.65 8.55
C LYS A 231 -1.00 -20.10 8.47
N ASP A 232 -0.05 -20.33 7.58
CA ASP A 232 0.67 -21.58 7.41
C ASP A 232 2.17 -21.33 7.14
N GLU A 233 2.90 -22.38 6.78
CA GLU A 233 4.33 -22.33 6.47
C GLU A 233 4.65 -21.48 5.21
N ASN A 234 3.68 -21.26 4.32
CA ASN A 234 3.82 -20.49 3.10
C ASN A 234 3.43 -19.01 3.28
N SER A 235 2.94 -18.62 4.46
CA SER A 235 2.38 -17.27 4.69
C SER A 235 3.37 -16.14 4.53
N LYS A 236 4.69 -16.42 4.56
CA LYS A 236 5.73 -15.38 4.35
C LYS A 236 5.60 -14.68 2.99
N GLN A 237 5.15 -15.38 1.95
CA GLN A 237 4.91 -14.78 0.62
C GLN A 237 3.87 -13.66 0.65
N TRP A 238 2.99 -13.64 1.67
CA TRP A 238 1.92 -12.66 1.88
C TRP A 238 2.28 -11.57 2.90
N TYR A 239 3.51 -11.55 3.42
CA TYR A 239 3.96 -10.45 4.27
C TYR A 239 4.05 -9.18 3.45
N ASN A 240 3.40 -8.13 3.94
CA ASN A 240 3.52 -6.80 3.38
C ASN A 240 4.90 -6.21 3.72
N LEU A 241 5.33 -5.29 2.90
CA LEU A 241 6.68 -4.77 2.93
C LEU A 241 6.74 -3.29 2.53
N ILE A 242 7.87 -2.66 2.84
CA ILE A 242 8.27 -1.41 2.23
C ILE A 242 9.18 -1.77 1.05
N ALA A 243 8.88 -1.22 -0.14
CA ALA A 243 9.69 -1.40 -1.33
C ALA A 243 10.35 -0.09 -1.78
N ALA A 244 11.49 -0.22 -2.42
CA ALA A 244 12.26 0.85 -3.01
C ALA A 244 12.88 0.39 -4.33
N ARG A 245 13.50 1.31 -5.10
CA ARG A 245 14.35 0.95 -6.23
C ARG A 245 15.58 0.19 -5.74
N SER A 246 16.14 -0.68 -6.57
CA SER A 246 17.32 -1.49 -6.25
C SER A 246 18.56 -0.65 -5.88
N ASP A 247 18.64 0.57 -6.40
CA ASP A 247 19.75 1.51 -6.14
C ASP A 247 19.49 2.51 -5.01
N TRP A 248 18.42 2.33 -4.20
CA TRP A 248 18.00 3.25 -3.13
C TRP A 248 19.12 3.60 -2.14
N GLU A 249 20.07 2.68 -1.90
CA GLU A 249 21.23 2.95 -1.02
C GLU A 249 22.19 4.01 -1.58
N LYS A 250 22.06 4.39 -2.85
CA LYS A 250 22.83 5.47 -3.48
C LYS A 250 22.05 6.78 -3.53
N SER A 251 20.78 6.78 -3.10
CA SER A 251 19.93 7.98 -3.12
C SER A 251 20.35 8.98 -2.04
N GLU A 252 19.98 10.24 -2.22
CA GLU A 252 20.14 11.29 -1.21
C GLU A 252 19.28 11.01 0.04
N GLN A 253 18.19 10.23 -0.10
CA GLN A 253 17.26 9.87 0.95
C GLN A 253 17.69 8.65 1.78
N VAL A 254 18.79 7.97 1.44
CA VAL A 254 19.19 6.70 2.07
C VAL A 254 19.22 6.75 3.59
N ALA A 255 19.77 7.82 4.18
CA ALA A 255 19.84 7.98 5.63
C ALA A 255 18.44 8.13 6.25
N ALA A 256 17.56 8.87 5.59
CA ALA A 256 16.18 9.08 6.02
C ALA A 256 15.36 7.79 5.88
N ILE A 257 15.51 7.05 4.78
CA ILE A 257 14.84 5.76 4.57
C ILE A 257 15.26 4.75 5.64
N LYS A 258 16.55 4.65 5.99
CA LYS A 258 17.01 3.77 7.08
C LYS A 258 16.37 4.14 8.42
N LYS A 259 16.25 5.43 8.74
CA LYS A 259 15.55 5.90 9.94
C LYS A 259 14.05 5.54 9.91
N ILE A 260 13.40 5.61 8.75
CA ILE A 260 12.00 5.18 8.61
C ILE A 260 11.86 3.70 8.94
N ILE A 261 12.73 2.84 8.42
CA ILE A 261 12.72 1.40 8.71
C ILE A 261 12.91 1.15 10.21
N GLU A 262 13.90 1.80 10.82
CA GLU A 262 14.16 1.69 12.26
C GLU A 262 12.97 2.16 13.10
N ALA A 263 12.36 3.30 12.74
CA ALA A 263 11.19 3.83 13.42
C ALA A 263 9.95 2.93 13.26
N TYR A 264 9.76 2.36 12.06
CA TYR A 264 8.66 1.43 11.77
C TYR A 264 8.77 0.15 12.60
N HIS A 265 9.99 -0.40 12.75
CA HIS A 265 10.27 -1.65 13.46
C HIS A 265 10.38 -1.48 14.99
N THR A 266 9.74 -0.48 15.56
CA THR A 266 9.69 -0.29 17.02
C THR A 266 8.52 -1.03 17.66
N ASP A 267 8.65 -1.41 18.91
CA ASP A 267 7.53 -1.97 19.71
C ASP A 267 6.35 -0.98 19.82
N GLU A 268 6.65 0.32 19.75
CA GLU A 268 5.62 1.36 19.78
C GLU A 268 4.73 1.36 18.54
N VAL A 269 5.31 1.19 17.34
CA VAL A 269 4.55 1.06 16.09
C VAL A 269 3.80 -0.27 16.05
N LYS A 270 4.46 -1.36 16.45
CA LYS A 270 3.83 -2.67 16.60
C LYS A 270 2.57 -2.59 17.45
N LYS A 271 2.65 -1.96 18.62
CA LYS A 271 1.52 -1.76 19.52
C LYS A 271 0.39 -0.94 18.88
N VAL A 272 0.73 0.12 18.13
CA VAL A 272 -0.28 0.90 17.40
C VAL A 272 -1.03 0.03 16.40
N ILE A 273 -0.32 -0.80 15.61
CA ILE A 273 -0.95 -1.72 14.66
C ILE A 273 -1.90 -2.68 15.39
N GLU A 274 -1.45 -3.31 16.48
CA GLU A 274 -2.25 -4.25 17.28
C GLU A 274 -3.50 -3.59 17.87
N GLU A 275 -3.39 -2.35 18.37
CA GLU A 275 -4.48 -1.62 19.02
C GLU A 275 -5.49 -1.01 18.04
N THR A 276 -5.06 -0.66 16.82
CA THR A 276 -5.90 0.09 15.88
C THR A 276 -6.45 -0.73 14.72
N SER A 277 -5.86 -1.90 14.42
CA SER A 277 -6.29 -2.73 13.30
C SER A 277 -7.39 -3.73 13.65
N ASP A 278 -7.80 -3.81 14.92
CA ASP A 278 -8.76 -4.83 15.39
C ASP A 278 -8.38 -6.28 15.00
N GLY A 279 -7.07 -6.56 14.86
CA GLY A 279 -6.54 -7.85 14.42
C GLY A 279 -6.69 -8.12 12.92
N MET A 280 -6.90 -7.08 12.13
CA MET A 280 -6.89 -7.17 10.68
C MET A 280 -5.48 -7.19 10.13
N ASP A 281 -4.54 -6.47 10.74
CA ASP A 281 -3.13 -6.46 10.42
C ASP A 281 -2.32 -7.04 11.58
N GLU A 282 -1.42 -7.96 11.28
CA GLU A 282 -0.58 -8.63 12.26
C GLU A 282 0.90 -8.33 11.94
N PRO A 283 1.64 -7.58 12.80
CA PRO A 283 3.05 -7.28 12.59
C PRO A 283 3.90 -8.55 12.42
N VAL A 284 4.92 -8.48 11.54
CA VAL A 284 5.73 -9.67 11.17
C VAL A 284 7.26 -9.46 11.32
N TRP A 285 7.68 -8.45 12.06
CA TRP A 285 9.09 -8.22 12.46
C TRP A 285 9.31 -8.48 13.94
#